data_1ee3c34c3c7f51abcf0ff899582d4da6
#
_entry.id   1ee3c34c3c7f51abcf0ff899582d4da6
#
_cell.length_a   1.000
_cell.length_b   1.000
_cell.length_c   1.000
_cell.angle_alpha   90.00
_cell.angle_beta   90.00
_cell.angle_gamma   90.00
#
_symmetry.space_group_name_H-M   'P 1'
#
loop_
_entity.id
_entity.type
_entity.pdbx_description
1 polymer ?
#
loop_
_entity_poly.entity_id
_entity_poly.type
_entity_poly.pdbx_seq_one_letter_code
_entity_poly.pdbx_strand_id
1 'polypeptide(L)'
;MAIAPTQEAGRPPVALDNAPTMRTNLGSNDLEVDEDAHDVDSVLDSSTGTSSYMTSLKSSIYNYRFENGRRYHAFREGSYPMPNDEDEQERMDLGHHVYSLVLEGKLHLAPIGPNPQRVLDLGTGTGIWAIDFAEEHPSSEIIGNDLSPIQPEWNPPNCTFEVDDFEDNWLYQVGFGFIHARELEACVADRDRLLQQAFKHLAPKGYFEIQVVDAKFLCDDGTIEKAPNAQLWMKSMCEACAKFGKPIDGGTEWKDRMEKVGFLDVHQEIRKVPIGPWPKDARLKEIGKYQVVQELKVIDSYTPKLFGHALGWTAQEIQVFMAKVKKELQDPSIHLYLPVVITWGRKP
;
A
#
# COMPACT_ATOMS: atom_id res chain seq x y z
N MET A 1 -30.67 48.19 -25.66
CA MET A 1 -30.41 47.10 -26.62
C MET A 1 -29.70 45.99 -25.81
N ALA A 2 -30.46 45.03 -25.30
CA ALA A 2 -29.96 43.94 -24.46
C ALA A 2 -29.81 42.69 -25.32
N ILE A 3 -28.65 42.10 -25.31
CA ILE A 3 -28.36 40.82 -25.99
C ILE A 3 -28.53 39.71 -24.96
N ALA A 4 -29.48 38.80 -25.22
CA ALA A 4 -29.75 37.60 -24.43
C ALA A 4 -28.67 36.52 -24.63
N PRO A 5 -28.37 35.66 -23.62
CA PRO A 5 -27.46 34.57 -23.77
C PRO A 5 -28.17 33.35 -24.43
N THR A 6 -27.49 32.75 -25.38
CA THR A 6 -27.86 31.50 -26.04
C THR A 6 -27.77 30.30 -25.09
N GLN A 7 -28.87 29.55 -25.04
CA GLN A 7 -28.94 28.23 -24.36
C GLN A 7 -28.17 27.18 -25.21
N GLU A 8 -27.22 26.50 -24.57
CA GLU A 8 -26.66 25.26 -25.12
C GLU A 8 -27.61 24.08 -24.83
N ALA A 9 -27.94 23.36 -25.88
CA ALA A 9 -28.84 22.23 -25.92
C ALA A 9 -28.16 20.98 -25.27
N GLY A 10 -28.86 20.35 -24.35
CA GLY A 10 -28.47 19.09 -23.74
C GLY A 10 -28.44 17.93 -24.73
N ARG A 11 -27.38 17.12 -24.66
CA ARG A 11 -27.28 15.83 -25.36
C ARG A 11 -28.23 14.81 -24.74
N PRO A 12 -28.94 14.01 -25.54
CA PRO A 12 -29.75 12.90 -25.04
C PRO A 12 -28.86 11.70 -24.66
N PRO A 13 -29.32 10.80 -23.76
CA PRO A 13 -28.60 9.62 -23.36
C PRO A 13 -28.50 8.61 -24.52
N VAL A 14 -27.30 8.06 -24.71
CA VAL A 14 -27.01 7.02 -25.70
C VAL A 14 -27.59 5.70 -25.20
N ALA A 15 -28.52 5.13 -25.96
CA ALA A 15 -29.05 3.79 -25.76
C ALA A 15 -27.95 2.75 -26.09
N LEU A 16 -27.81 1.74 -25.24
CA LEU A 16 -26.98 0.57 -25.48
C LEU A 16 -27.66 -0.32 -26.53
N ASP A 17 -27.14 -0.31 -27.75
CA ASP A 17 -27.53 -1.26 -28.78
C ASP A 17 -26.78 -2.58 -28.62
N ASN A 18 -27.57 -3.66 -28.66
CA ASN A 18 -27.12 -5.05 -28.59
C ASN A 18 -26.23 -5.39 -29.79
N ALA A 19 -24.94 -5.67 -29.55
CA ALA A 19 -24.06 -6.27 -30.55
C ALA A 19 -24.28 -7.80 -30.62
N PRO A 20 -24.30 -8.38 -31.87
CA PRO A 20 -24.54 -9.81 -32.02
C PRO A 20 -23.32 -10.64 -31.59
N THR A 21 -23.57 -11.67 -30.80
CA THR A 21 -22.60 -12.71 -30.43
C THR A 21 -22.11 -13.45 -31.66
N MET A 22 -20.86 -13.19 -32.07
CA MET A 22 -20.12 -14.08 -32.99
C MET A 22 -19.77 -15.37 -32.24
N ARG A 23 -20.46 -16.46 -32.58
CA ARG A 23 -20.03 -17.82 -32.26
C ARG A 23 -18.88 -18.18 -33.20
N THR A 24 -17.66 -18.17 -32.70
CA THR A 24 -16.54 -18.87 -33.37
C THR A 24 -16.67 -20.35 -33.10
N ASN A 25 -16.92 -21.12 -34.17
CA ASN A 25 -16.78 -22.57 -34.19
C ASN A 25 -15.30 -22.91 -33.97
N LEU A 26 -14.93 -23.29 -32.75
CA LEU A 26 -13.73 -24.05 -32.48
C LEU A 26 -14.12 -25.53 -32.62
N GLY A 27 -13.45 -26.22 -33.53
CA GLY A 27 -13.67 -27.63 -33.81
C GLY A 27 -13.54 -28.48 -32.57
N SER A 28 -14.38 -29.49 -32.50
CA SER A 28 -14.43 -30.55 -31.49
C SER A 28 -13.08 -31.27 -31.38
N ASN A 29 -12.28 -30.84 -30.42
CA ASN A 29 -11.32 -31.72 -29.76
C ASN A 29 -11.81 -31.84 -28.31
N ASP A 30 -12.65 -32.83 -28.07
CA ASP A 30 -12.99 -33.23 -26.72
C ASP A 30 -11.69 -33.73 -26.05
N LEU A 31 -11.30 -33.02 -24.98
CA LEU A 31 -10.26 -33.52 -24.10
C LEU A 31 -10.81 -34.72 -23.37
N GLU A 32 -10.26 -35.89 -23.66
CA GLU A 32 -10.55 -37.12 -22.91
C GLU A 32 -10.03 -36.95 -21.48
N VAL A 33 -10.93 -37.13 -20.52
CA VAL A 33 -10.57 -37.19 -19.09
C VAL A 33 -9.91 -38.56 -18.83
N ASP A 34 -8.72 -38.54 -18.26
CA ASP A 34 -8.04 -39.73 -17.77
C ASP A 34 -8.84 -40.29 -16.58
N GLU A 35 -9.61 -41.36 -16.84
CA GLU A 35 -10.42 -42.04 -15.82
C GLU A 35 -9.57 -42.82 -14.79
N ASP A 36 -8.27 -42.96 -14.99
CA ASP A 36 -7.34 -43.63 -14.07
C ASP A 36 -6.68 -42.70 -13.04
N ALA A 37 -7.04 -41.43 -13.00
CA ALA A 37 -6.51 -40.43 -12.02
C ALA A 37 -7.20 -40.49 -10.63
N HIS A 38 -7.94 -41.54 -10.35
CA HIS A 38 -8.63 -41.74 -9.07
C HIS A 38 -7.89 -42.74 -8.16
N ASP A 39 -6.63 -42.55 -7.85
CA ASP A 39 -6.01 -43.32 -6.75
C ASP A 39 -4.72 -42.66 -6.19
N VAL A 40 -4.79 -41.41 -5.75
CA VAL A 40 -3.85 -40.91 -4.69
C VAL A 40 -4.62 -39.87 -3.89
N ASP A 41 -5.19 -40.27 -2.78
CA ASP A 41 -5.45 -39.50 -1.54
C ASP A 41 -6.73 -39.97 -0.79
N SER A 42 -6.77 -41.24 -0.43
CA SER A 42 -7.79 -41.74 0.51
C SER A 42 -7.25 -42.05 1.90
N VAL A 43 -6.25 -41.29 2.41
CA VAL A 43 -5.69 -41.52 3.76
C VAL A 43 -5.89 -40.32 4.71
N LEU A 44 -6.58 -39.25 4.32
CA LEU A 44 -6.81 -38.09 5.19
C LEU A 44 -8.30 -37.64 5.25
N ASP A 45 -9.24 -38.57 5.28
CA ASP A 45 -10.63 -38.23 5.56
C ASP A 45 -11.15 -38.92 6.82
N SER A 46 -10.76 -38.39 7.96
CA SER A 46 -11.47 -38.60 9.22
C SER A 46 -11.24 -37.45 10.21
N SER A 47 -11.55 -36.21 9.80
CA SER A 47 -11.81 -35.12 10.75
C SER A 47 -12.78 -34.10 10.17
N THR A 48 -14.06 -34.29 10.54
CA THR A 48 -15.06 -33.25 10.86
C THR A 48 -15.03 -31.94 10.09
N GLY A 49 -16.12 -31.60 9.43
CA GLY A 49 -16.71 -30.32 8.96
C GLY A 49 -15.92 -29.01 8.85
N THR A 50 -14.78 -28.87 9.48
CA THR A 50 -13.89 -27.72 9.43
C THR A 50 -13.01 -27.65 8.16
N SER A 51 -12.68 -28.80 7.57
CA SER A 51 -11.79 -28.86 6.39
C SER A 51 -12.42 -28.22 5.15
N SER A 52 -13.72 -28.44 4.90
CA SER A 52 -14.42 -27.86 3.74
C SER A 52 -14.53 -26.33 3.82
N TYR A 53 -14.77 -25.80 5.02
CA TYR A 53 -14.85 -24.34 5.25
C TYR A 53 -13.49 -23.68 5.06
N MET A 54 -12.42 -24.27 5.60
CA MET A 54 -11.03 -23.79 5.44
C MET A 54 -10.54 -23.86 4.00
N THR A 55 -10.91 -24.90 3.25
CA THR A 55 -10.60 -25.02 1.82
C THR A 55 -11.35 -23.97 1.01
N SER A 56 -12.63 -23.70 1.33
CA SER A 56 -13.41 -22.66 0.69
C SER A 56 -12.87 -21.26 0.97
N LEU A 57 -12.43 -20.99 2.20
CA LEU A 57 -11.77 -19.71 2.56
C LEU A 57 -10.44 -19.54 1.83
N LYS A 58 -9.58 -20.57 1.80
CA LYS A 58 -8.34 -20.53 1.03
C LYS A 58 -8.61 -20.23 -0.44
N SER A 59 -9.56 -20.92 -1.07
CA SER A 59 -9.86 -20.67 -2.49
C SER A 59 -10.37 -19.24 -2.74
N SER A 60 -11.12 -18.63 -1.83
CA SER A 60 -11.60 -17.26 -1.98
C SER A 60 -10.49 -16.21 -1.84
N ILE A 61 -9.50 -16.44 -0.99
CA ILE A 61 -8.36 -15.54 -0.77
C ILE A 61 -7.43 -15.49 -2.00
N TYR A 62 -7.24 -16.62 -2.68
CA TYR A 62 -6.40 -16.72 -3.87
C TYR A 62 -7.13 -16.45 -5.20
N ASN A 63 -8.41 -16.14 -5.19
CA ASN A 63 -9.18 -15.83 -6.39
C ASN A 63 -9.00 -14.35 -6.79
N TYR A 64 -7.76 -14.00 -7.15
CA TYR A 64 -7.36 -12.63 -7.47
C TYR A 64 -8.19 -12.00 -8.59
N ARG A 65 -8.36 -10.69 -8.53
CA ARG A 65 -8.96 -9.88 -9.58
C ARG A 65 -7.91 -9.33 -10.54
N PHE A 66 -8.26 -9.28 -11.84
CA PHE A 66 -7.42 -8.68 -12.86
C PHE A 66 -8.13 -7.51 -13.51
N GLU A 67 -7.46 -6.35 -13.52
CA GLU A 67 -7.97 -5.13 -14.11
C GLU A 67 -6.82 -4.35 -14.76
N ASN A 68 -7.00 -3.92 -16.02
CA ASN A 68 -5.96 -3.20 -16.78
C ASN A 68 -4.61 -3.93 -16.83
N GLY A 69 -4.62 -5.27 -16.84
CA GLY A 69 -3.41 -6.08 -16.84
C GLY A 69 -2.70 -6.21 -15.47
N ARG A 70 -3.24 -5.63 -14.41
CA ARG A 70 -2.72 -5.69 -13.04
C ARG A 70 -3.56 -6.66 -12.20
N ARG A 71 -2.92 -7.30 -11.21
CA ARG A 71 -3.56 -8.22 -10.24
C ARG A 71 -3.86 -7.48 -8.93
N TYR A 72 -5.04 -7.76 -8.36
CA TYR A 72 -5.51 -7.15 -7.12
C TYR A 72 -5.94 -8.22 -6.11
N HIS A 73 -5.94 -7.88 -4.82
CA HIS A 73 -6.37 -8.76 -3.74
C HIS A 73 -7.82 -9.22 -3.92
N ALA A 74 -8.12 -10.43 -3.43
CA ALA A 74 -9.46 -11.02 -3.45
C ALA A 74 -10.19 -10.87 -2.11
N PHE A 75 -9.47 -11.02 -1.00
CA PHE A 75 -10.03 -10.84 0.34
C PHE A 75 -10.41 -9.37 0.55
N ARG A 76 -11.64 -9.10 1.00
CA ARG A 76 -12.18 -7.73 1.17
C ARG A 76 -12.08 -6.91 -0.14
N GLU A 77 -12.49 -7.50 -1.25
CA GLU A 77 -12.46 -6.84 -2.55
C GLU A 77 -12.95 -5.39 -2.50
N GLY A 78 -12.18 -4.48 -3.10
CA GLY A 78 -12.50 -3.05 -3.13
C GLY A 78 -12.10 -2.25 -1.89
N SER A 79 -11.57 -2.87 -0.84
CA SER A 79 -11.11 -2.16 0.35
C SER A 79 -9.73 -1.51 0.18
N TYR A 80 -8.94 -1.94 -0.81
CA TYR A 80 -7.64 -1.38 -1.15
C TYR A 80 -7.49 -1.18 -2.66
N PRO A 81 -7.07 -0.01 -3.13
CA PRO A 81 -7.09 0.30 -4.57
C PRO A 81 -5.84 -0.15 -5.33
N MET A 82 -4.76 -0.56 -4.66
CA MET A 82 -3.48 -0.85 -5.31
C MET A 82 -3.38 -2.32 -5.73
N PRO A 83 -2.57 -2.64 -6.77
CA PRO A 83 -2.31 -4.01 -7.19
C PRO A 83 -1.47 -4.80 -6.17
N ASN A 84 -1.34 -6.11 -6.38
CA ASN A 84 -0.49 -7.00 -5.59
C ASN A 84 0.32 -7.97 -6.47
N ASP A 85 0.52 -7.61 -7.74
CA ASP A 85 1.33 -8.39 -8.69
C ASP A 85 2.84 -8.24 -8.43
N GLU A 86 3.63 -8.95 -9.20
CA GLU A 86 5.07 -9.01 -9.07
C GLU A 86 5.72 -7.62 -9.25
N ASP A 87 5.23 -6.80 -10.19
CA ASP A 87 5.72 -5.43 -10.39
C ASP A 87 5.49 -4.54 -9.16
N GLU A 88 4.35 -4.72 -8.47
CA GLU A 88 4.06 -3.99 -7.23
C GLU A 88 4.88 -4.51 -6.06
N GLN A 89 5.09 -5.84 -5.97
CA GLN A 89 5.97 -6.43 -4.96
C GLN A 89 7.41 -5.92 -5.11
N GLU A 90 7.95 -5.86 -6.34
CA GLU A 90 9.27 -5.25 -6.59
C GLU A 90 9.31 -3.77 -6.20
N ARG A 91 8.20 -3.02 -6.39
CA ARG A 91 8.11 -1.63 -5.94
C ARG A 91 8.14 -1.54 -4.41
N MET A 92 7.42 -2.42 -3.70
CA MET A 92 7.41 -2.46 -2.23
C MET A 92 8.81 -2.76 -1.68
N ASP A 93 9.52 -3.73 -2.27
CA ASP A 93 10.88 -4.10 -1.87
C ASP A 93 11.88 -2.96 -2.14
N LEU A 94 11.73 -2.25 -3.27
CA LEU A 94 12.50 -1.04 -3.55
C LEU A 94 12.19 0.06 -2.53
N GLY A 95 10.91 0.24 -2.15
CA GLY A 95 10.51 1.15 -1.09
C GLY A 95 11.18 0.82 0.24
N HIS A 96 11.19 -0.46 0.63
CA HIS A 96 11.91 -0.91 1.83
C HIS A 96 13.40 -0.54 1.79
N HIS A 97 14.07 -0.72 0.66
CA HIS A 97 15.46 -0.31 0.48
C HIS A 97 15.65 1.22 0.65
N VAL A 98 14.72 2.02 0.10
CA VAL A 98 14.75 3.49 0.29
C VAL A 98 14.62 3.84 1.78
N TYR A 99 13.67 3.23 2.51
CA TYR A 99 13.54 3.44 3.95
C TYR A 99 14.78 3.01 4.73
N SER A 100 15.42 1.91 4.37
CA SER A 100 16.70 1.50 4.97
C SER A 100 17.77 2.60 4.81
N LEU A 101 17.90 3.20 3.62
CA LEU A 101 18.81 4.33 3.40
C LEU A 101 18.39 5.58 4.19
N VAL A 102 17.10 5.90 4.25
CA VAL A 102 16.55 7.05 4.98
C VAL A 102 16.78 6.92 6.48
N LEU A 103 16.60 5.71 7.02
CA LEU A 103 16.75 5.40 8.44
C LEU A 103 18.17 4.94 8.84
N GLU A 104 19.14 5.02 7.92
CA GLU A 104 20.56 4.67 8.17
C GLU A 104 20.73 3.21 8.59
N GLY A 105 20.05 2.32 7.90
CA GLY A 105 20.05 0.88 8.15
C GLY A 105 19.17 0.43 9.31
N LYS A 106 18.40 1.33 9.93
CA LYS A 106 17.47 0.96 11.01
C LYS A 106 16.09 0.59 10.44
N LEU A 107 15.43 -0.36 11.07
CA LEU A 107 14.05 -0.72 10.73
C LEU A 107 13.01 0.19 11.41
N HIS A 108 13.37 0.80 12.55
CA HIS A 108 12.52 1.69 13.34
C HIS A 108 13.33 2.77 14.07
N LEU A 109 12.64 3.80 14.57
CA LEU A 109 13.22 4.86 15.41
C LEU A 109 12.69 4.83 16.85
N ALA A 110 11.55 4.19 17.10
CA ALA A 110 11.02 4.02 18.44
C ALA A 110 12.07 3.33 19.33
N PRO A 111 12.32 3.81 20.57
CA PRO A 111 13.33 3.25 21.46
C PRO A 111 12.77 1.99 22.17
N ILE A 112 12.40 0.98 21.37
CA ILE A 112 12.00 -0.33 21.87
C ILE A 112 13.21 -0.99 22.56
N GLY A 113 12.96 -1.77 23.57
CA GLY A 113 14.05 -2.52 24.21
C GLY A 113 14.70 -3.52 23.25
N PRO A 114 15.86 -4.07 23.61
CA PRO A 114 16.63 -4.97 22.74
C PRO A 114 15.91 -6.27 22.38
N ASN A 115 14.90 -6.65 23.14
CA ASN A 115 14.15 -7.91 22.96
C ASN A 115 12.64 -7.65 23.12
N PRO A 116 11.97 -7.00 22.18
CA PRO A 116 10.52 -6.91 22.17
C PRO A 116 9.95 -8.32 22.01
N GLN A 117 9.15 -8.77 22.99
CA GLN A 117 8.72 -10.18 23.02
C GLN A 117 7.77 -10.52 21.88
N ARG A 118 6.88 -9.58 21.51
CA ARG A 118 5.86 -9.75 20.50
C ARG A 118 5.70 -8.49 19.69
N VAL A 119 5.76 -8.63 18.36
CA VAL A 119 5.73 -7.52 17.40
C VAL A 119 4.65 -7.75 16.36
N LEU A 120 3.93 -6.70 15.99
CA LEU A 120 2.95 -6.71 14.92
C LEU A 120 3.35 -5.71 13.84
N ASP A 121 3.40 -6.17 12.60
CA ASP A 121 3.60 -5.34 11.41
C ASP A 121 2.29 -5.24 10.63
N LEU A 122 1.70 -4.04 10.59
CA LEU A 122 0.41 -3.77 9.95
C LEU A 122 0.59 -3.48 8.47
N GLY A 123 -0.18 -4.18 7.63
CA GLY A 123 -0.07 -4.04 6.18
C GLY A 123 1.31 -4.45 5.69
N THR A 124 1.78 -5.63 6.10
CA THR A 124 3.16 -6.11 5.93
C THR A 124 3.61 -6.22 4.46
N GLY A 125 2.68 -6.20 3.48
CA GLY A 125 2.96 -6.29 2.05
C GLY A 125 3.72 -7.57 1.69
N THR A 126 4.92 -7.45 1.13
CA THR A 126 5.80 -8.60 0.83
C THR A 126 6.36 -9.30 2.07
N GLY A 127 6.19 -8.70 3.26
CA GLY A 127 6.73 -9.23 4.52
C GLY A 127 8.20 -8.90 4.76
N ILE A 128 8.87 -8.18 3.87
CA ILE A 128 10.31 -7.91 3.93
C ILE A 128 10.72 -7.23 5.24
N TRP A 129 9.94 -6.24 5.73
CA TRP A 129 10.24 -5.60 7.02
C TRP A 129 10.13 -6.57 8.19
N ALA A 130 9.07 -7.39 8.22
CA ALA A 130 8.85 -8.35 9.29
C ALA A 130 9.92 -9.46 9.30
N ILE A 131 10.39 -9.87 8.13
CA ILE A 131 11.48 -10.84 7.97
C ILE A 131 12.79 -10.27 8.49
N ASP A 132 13.20 -9.08 8.04
CA ASP A 132 14.42 -8.41 8.51
C ASP A 132 14.38 -8.18 10.02
N PHE A 133 13.22 -7.75 10.55
CA PHE A 133 13.04 -7.57 12.00
C PHE A 133 13.16 -8.89 12.77
N ALA A 134 12.62 -9.99 12.21
CA ALA A 134 12.73 -11.31 12.83
C ALA A 134 14.17 -11.85 12.86
N GLU A 135 14.97 -11.54 11.83
CA GLU A 135 16.39 -11.89 11.79
C GLU A 135 17.21 -11.09 12.81
N GLU A 136 16.91 -9.79 12.99
CA GLU A 136 17.57 -8.94 14.01
C GLU A 136 17.14 -9.32 15.45
N HIS A 137 15.94 -9.89 15.62
CA HIS A 137 15.34 -10.20 16.93
C HIS A 137 14.90 -11.67 17.05
N PRO A 138 15.83 -12.64 17.04
CA PRO A 138 15.47 -14.07 16.97
C PRO A 138 14.71 -14.62 18.20
N SER A 139 14.63 -13.86 19.29
CA SER A 139 13.84 -14.21 20.49
C SER A 139 12.42 -13.62 20.50
N SER A 140 12.09 -12.80 19.52
CA SER A 140 10.78 -12.14 19.41
C SER A 140 9.82 -12.98 18.55
N GLU A 141 8.52 -12.91 18.84
CA GLU A 141 7.45 -13.40 17.97
C GLU A 141 7.00 -12.24 17.07
N ILE A 142 7.14 -12.39 15.76
CA ILE A 142 6.73 -11.39 14.78
C ILE A 142 5.50 -11.88 14.02
N ILE A 143 4.46 -11.04 13.95
CA ILE A 143 3.26 -11.28 13.16
C ILE A 143 3.15 -10.15 12.15
N GLY A 144 3.09 -10.48 10.86
CA GLY A 144 2.74 -9.56 9.80
C GLY A 144 1.33 -9.85 9.30
N ASN A 145 0.46 -8.84 9.18
CA ASN A 145 -0.85 -9.01 8.56
C ASN A 145 -0.99 -8.21 7.27
N ASP A 146 -1.74 -8.75 6.32
CA ASP A 146 -2.05 -8.09 5.05
C ASP A 146 -3.35 -8.66 4.46
N LEU A 147 -4.00 -7.90 3.56
CA LEU A 147 -5.14 -8.39 2.77
C LEU A 147 -4.73 -9.41 1.71
N SER A 148 -3.46 -9.43 1.32
CA SER A 148 -2.89 -10.24 0.24
C SER A 148 -1.93 -11.30 0.77
N PRO A 149 -2.11 -12.59 0.45
CA PRO A 149 -1.15 -13.64 0.79
C PRO A 149 0.01 -13.66 -0.24
N ILE A 150 0.82 -12.59 -0.27
CA ILE A 150 1.94 -12.42 -1.21
C ILE A 150 3.31 -12.61 -0.56
N GLN A 151 3.33 -12.94 0.73
CA GLN A 151 4.55 -13.16 1.48
C GLN A 151 5.23 -14.47 1.04
N PRO A 152 6.57 -14.58 1.19
CA PRO A 152 7.29 -15.78 0.78
C PRO A 152 6.89 -16.99 1.64
N GLU A 153 6.89 -18.17 1.03
CA GLU A 153 6.64 -19.45 1.74
C GLU A 153 7.72 -19.75 2.78
N TRP A 154 8.96 -19.31 2.50
CA TRP A 154 10.08 -19.46 3.43
C TRP A 154 10.33 -18.15 4.19
N ASN A 155 10.24 -18.20 5.49
CA ASN A 155 10.44 -17.07 6.41
C ASN A 155 11.11 -17.57 7.71
N PRO A 156 11.71 -16.69 8.51
CA PRO A 156 12.28 -17.06 9.81
C PRO A 156 11.26 -17.76 10.71
N PRO A 157 11.67 -18.75 11.52
CA PRO A 157 10.75 -19.57 12.34
C PRO A 157 9.98 -18.75 13.40
N ASN A 158 10.45 -17.55 13.70
CA ASN A 158 9.83 -16.62 14.65
C ASN A 158 8.97 -15.54 13.95
N CYS A 159 8.76 -15.64 12.63
CA CYS A 159 7.92 -14.75 11.84
C CYS A 159 6.74 -15.53 11.24
N THR A 160 5.53 -15.01 11.37
CA THR A 160 4.31 -15.59 10.79
C THR A 160 3.50 -14.52 10.06
N PHE A 161 2.78 -14.92 9.01
CA PHE A 161 1.93 -14.04 8.23
C PHE A 161 0.47 -14.45 8.32
N GLU A 162 -0.41 -13.47 8.49
CA GLU A 162 -1.85 -13.64 8.59
C GLU A 162 -2.55 -12.84 7.50
N VAL A 163 -3.54 -13.45 6.82
CA VAL A 163 -4.42 -12.70 5.91
C VAL A 163 -5.55 -12.11 6.76
N ASP A 164 -5.44 -10.82 7.04
CA ASP A 164 -6.40 -10.12 7.88
C ASP A 164 -6.53 -8.64 7.48
N ASP A 165 -7.65 -8.03 7.85
CA ASP A 165 -7.90 -6.60 7.67
C ASP A 165 -7.66 -5.86 8.98
N PHE A 166 -6.56 -5.12 9.05
CA PHE A 166 -6.23 -4.34 10.25
C PHE A 166 -7.23 -3.21 10.56
N GLU A 167 -8.13 -2.89 9.64
CA GLU A 167 -9.25 -1.98 9.90
C GLU A 167 -10.43 -2.67 10.60
N ASP A 168 -10.49 -4.01 10.66
CA ASP A 168 -11.48 -4.74 11.45
C ASP A 168 -11.14 -4.72 12.97
N ASN A 169 -11.93 -5.37 13.79
CA ASN A 169 -11.65 -5.49 15.21
C ASN A 169 -10.54 -6.52 15.45
N TRP A 170 -9.46 -6.10 16.07
CA TRP A 170 -8.36 -7.00 16.40
C TRP A 170 -8.75 -7.99 17.49
N LEU A 171 -8.42 -9.27 17.28
CA LEU A 171 -8.78 -10.37 18.17
C LEU A 171 -7.61 -10.86 19.04
N TYR A 172 -6.46 -10.19 18.97
CA TYR A 172 -5.28 -10.55 19.74
C TYR A 172 -5.52 -10.46 21.27
N GLN A 173 -5.22 -11.55 21.97
CA GLN A 173 -5.42 -11.64 23.44
C GLN A 173 -4.19 -11.20 24.23
N VAL A 174 -3.00 -11.35 23.66
CA VAL A 174 -1.72 -10.99 24.27
C VAL A 174 -1.24 -9.68 23.66
N GLY A 175 -0.85 -8.73 24.49
CA GLY A 175 -0.37 -7.43 24.04
C GLY A 175 0.98 -7.49 23.35
N PHE A 176 1.19 -6.57 22.43
CA PHE A 176 2.43 -6.40 21.66
C PHE A 176 3.39 -5.46 22.39
N GLY A 177 4.67 -5.78 22.39
CA GLY A 177 5.72 -4.88 22.85
C GLY A 177 6.02 -3.78 21.83
N PHE A 178 5.77 -4.07 20.53
CA PHE A 178 5.93 -3.13 19.45
C PHE A 178 4.87 -3.39 18.36
N ILE A 179 4.28 -2.32 17.83
CA ILE A 179 3.41 -2.36 16.66
C ILE A 179 4.00 -1.38 15.66
N HIS A 180 4.28 -1.87 14.46
CA HIS A 180 4.85 -1.12 13.35
C HIS A 180 3.83 -0.98 12.22
N ALA A 181 3.94 0.12 11.47
CA ALA A 181 3.19 0.36 10.25
C ALA A 181 4.04 1.20 9.30
N ARG A 182 4.07 0.83 8.01
CA ARG A 182 4.80 1.60 6.99
C ARG A 182 3.99 1.69 5.70
N GLU A 183 4.04 2.88 5.05
CA GLU A 183 3.36 3.12 3.76
C GLU A 183 1.89 2.69 3.73
N LEU A 184 1.14 3.00 4.80
CA LEU A 184 -0.29 2.75 4.85
C LEU A 184 -1.12 3.88 4.19
N GLU A 185 -0.54 4.65 3.29
CA GLU A 185 -1.23 5.62 2.45
C GLU A 185 -2.28 4.89 1.60
N ALA A 186 -3.48 5.47 1.53
CA ALA A 186 -4.65 4.85 0.89
C ALA A 186 -5.09 3.49 1.50
N CYS A 187 -4.59 3.12 2.68
CA CYS A 187 -4.99 1.90 3.38
C CYS A 187 -5.93 2.18 4.57
N VAL A 188 -5.82 3.37 5.18
CA VAL A 188 -6.51 3.71 6.44
C VAL A 188 -7.67 4.67 6.18
N ALA A 189 -8.90 4.21 6.46
CA ALA A 189 -10.10 5.04 6.40
C ALA A 189 -10.31 5.82 7.71
N ASP A 190 -10.06 5.20 8.86
CA ASP A 190 -10.23 5.79 10.19
C ASP A 190 -8.93 5.69 11.01
N ARG A 191 -8.12 6.75 10.94
CA ARG A 191 -6.85 6.86 11.65
C ARG A 191 -6.99 6.84 13.16
N ASP A 192 -8.07 7.42 13.69
CA ASP A 192 -8.28 7.47 15.15
C ASP A 192 -8.67 6.07 15.68
N ARG A 193 -9.47 5.32 14.92
CA ARG A 193 -9.80 3.93 15.25
C ARG A 193 -8.55 3.03 15.19
N LEU A 194 -7.71 3.18 14.16
CA LEU A 194 -6.44 2.43 14.07
C LEU A 194 -5.57 2.68 15.30
N LEU A 195 -5.39 3.94 15.69
CA LEU A 195 -4.61 4.29 16.88
C LEU A 195 -5.23 3.75 18.17
N GLN A 196 -6.56 3.76 18.32
CA GLN A 196 -7.25 3.19 19.47
C GLN A 196 -7.03 1.67 19.54
N GLN A 197 -7.08 0.97 18.41
CA GLN A 197 -6.78 -0.47 18.35
C GLN A 197 -5.33 -0.76 18.71
N ALA A 198 -4.38 -0.03 18.12
CA ALA A 198 -2.96 -0.16 18.45
C ALA A 198 -2.73 0.09 19.96
N PHE A 199 -3.28 1.19 20.51
CA PHE A 199 -3.18 1.50 21.93
C PHE A 199 -3.75 0.40 22.83
N LYS A 200 -4.91 -0.13 22.47
CA LYS A 200 -5.57 -1.21 23.22
C LYS A 200 -4.70 -2.47 23.27
N HIS A 201 -4.12 -2.86 22.12
CA HIS A 201 -3.40 -4.12 21.98
C HIS A 201 -1.89 -4.03 22.24
N LEU A 202 -1.35 -2.86 22.54
CA LEU A 202 -0.02 -2.72 23.09
C LEU A 202 0.04 -3.23 24.54
N ALA A 203 1.13 -3.89 24.90
CA ALA A 203 1.48 -4.14 26.29
C ALA A 203 1.83 -2.80 27.00
N PRO A 204 1.75 -2.72 28.33
CA PRO A 204 2.26 -1.57 29.08
C PRO A 204 3.71 -1.26 28.69
N LYS A 205 4.02 0.00 28.44
CA LYS A 205 5.33 0.50 27.95
C LYS A 205 5.70 0.07 26.53
N GLY A 206 4.82 -0.62 25.79
CA GLY A 206 4.98 -0.94 24.38
C GLY A 206 4.89 0.32 23.49
N TYR A 207 5.47 0.25 22.31
CA TYR A 207 5.51 1.35 21.34
C TYR A 207 4.66 1.07 20.11
N PHE A 208 4.06 2.12 19.57
CA PHE A 208 3.55 2.16 18.20
C PHE A 208 4.41 3.10 17.38
N GLU A 209 4.82 2.68 16.18
CA GLU A 209 5.50 3.52 15.20
C GLU A 209 4.80 3.43 13.87
N ILE A 210 4.64 4.59 13.22
CA ILE A 210 4.15 4.68 11.85
C ILE A 210 5.10 5.52 10.99
N GLN A 211 5.42 5.02 9.81
CA GLN A 211 6.30 5.62 8.82
C GLN A 211 5.51 5.85 7.54
N VAL A 212 5.30 7.12 7.17
CA VAL A 212 4.43 7.51 6.05
C VAL A 212 5.09 8.57 5.17
N VAL A 213 4.73 8.57 3.90
CA VAL A 213 5.00 9.71 3.02
C VAL A 213 3.89 10.74 3.24
N ASP A 214 4.25 12.00 3.52
CA ASP A 214 3.28 13.09 3.50
C ASP A 214 3.05 13.51 2.04
N ALA A 215 1.85 13.27 1.52
CA ALA A 215 1.53 13.31 0.09
C ALA A 215 1.60 14.73 -0.50
N LYS A 216 2.81 15.24 -0.63
CA LYS A 216 3.13 16.54 -1.24
C LYS A 216 4.54 16.55 -1.80
N PHE A 217 4.70 17.03 -3.02
CA PHE A 217 6.03 17.37 -3.52
C PHE A 217 6.44 18.73 -2.98
N LEU A 218 7.65 18.82 -2.46
CA LEU A 218 8.25 20.04 -1.94
C LEU A 218 9.57 20.34 -2.67
N CYS A 219 10.01 21.59 -2.57
CA CYS A 219 11.22 22.10 -3.18
C CYS A 219 11.75 23.29 -2.36
N ASP A 220 13.06 23.40 -2.20
CA ASP A 220 13.66 24.50 -1.42
C ASP A 220 14.14 25.69 -2.30
N ASP A 221 14.23 25.50 -3.62
CA ASP A 221 14.82 26.49 -4.54
C ASP A 221 13.87 27.03 -5.62
N GLY A 222 12.56 26.73 -5.49
CA GLY A 222 11.52 27.19 -6.41
C GLY A 222 11.43 26.44 -7.74
N THR A 223 12.26 25.40 -7.98
CA THR A 223 12.21 24.63 -9.23
C THR A 223 10.92 23.82 -9.40
N ILE A 224 10.10 23.70 -8.36
CA ILE A 224 8.75 23.09 -8.42
C ILE A 224 7.83 23.79 -9.43
N GLU A 225 8.06 25.08 -9.73
CA GLU A 225 7.31 25.81 -10.78
C GLU A 225 7.48 25.20 -12.17
N LYS A 226 8.57 24.45 -12.40
CA LYS A 226 8.84 23.71 -13.65
C LYS A 226 8.11 22.37 -13.71
N ALA A 227 7.45 21.93 -12.62
CA ALA A 227 6.79 20.63 -12.49
C ALA A 227 5.26 20.75 -12.29
N PRO A 228 4.53 21.45 -13.16
CA PRO A 228 3.08 21.65 -13.01
C PRO A 228 2.29 20.35 -13.13
N ASN A 229 2.75 19.37 -13.93
CA ASN A 229 2.06 18.10 -14.05
C ASN A 229 2.29 17.22 -12.82
N ALA A 230 3.48 17.20 -12.23
CA ALA A 230 3.75 16.50 -10.98
C ALA A 230 2.92 17.08 -9.82
N GLN A 231 2.83 18.41 -9.70
CA GLN A 231 1.96 19.05 -8.70
C GLN A 231 0.49 18.69 -8.90
N LEU A 232 0.00 18.74 -10.16
CA LEU A 232 -1.38 18.36 -10.48
C LEU A 232 -1.63 16.89 -10.19
N TRP A 233 -0.66 16.01 -10.50
CA TRP A 233 -0.75 14.57 -10.20
C TRP A 233 -0.91 14.31 -8.70
N MET A 234 -0.07 14.90 -7.86
CA MET A 234 -0.16 14.74 -6.40
C MET A 234 -1.51 15.25 -5.86
N LYS A 235 -1.96 16.42 -6.32
CA LYS A 235 -3.27 16.96 -5.95
C LYS A 235 -4.42 16.02 -6.36
N SER A 236 -4.37 15.51 -7.60
CA SER A 236 -5.39 14.59 -8.11
C SER A 236 -5.36 13.24 -7.39
N MET A 237 -4.17 12.78 -6.98
CA MET A 237 -4.00 11.57 -6.17
C MET A 237 -4.66 11.74 -4.79
N CYS A 238 -4.42 12.85 -4.08
CA CYS A 238 -5.09 13.16 -2.82
C CYS A 238 -6.63 13.20 -2.99
N GLU A 239 -7.11 13.85 -4.06
CA GLU A 239 -8.55 13.91 -4.37
C GLU A 239 -9.14 12.51 -4.63
N ALA A 240 -8.46 11.68 -5.43
CA ALA A 240 -8.90 10.33 -5.77
C ALA A 240 -8.95 9.43 -4.52
N CYS A 241 -7.91 9.46 -3.68
CA CYS A 241 -7.87 8.69 -2.44
C CYS A 241 -8.92 9.16 -1.42
N ALA A 242 -9.16 10.47 -1.31
CA ALA A 242 -10.23 11.00 -0.47
C ALA A 242 -11.63 10.56 -0.95
N LYS A 243 -11.89 10.54 -2.27
CA LYS A 243 -13.14 10.00 -2.85
C LYS A 243 -13.26 8.49 -2.65
N PHE A 244 -12.15 7.79 -2.63
CA PHE A 244 -12.11 6.36 -2.31
C PHE A 244 -12.38 6.10 -0.80
N GLY A 245 -12.33 7.13 0.05
CA GLY A 245 -12.55 7.05 1.49
C GLY A 245 -11.30 6.77 2.32
N LYS A 246 -10.12 6.78 1.71
CA LYS A 246 -8.82 6.53 2.36
C LYS A 246 -7.83 7.64 2.00
N PRO A 247 -7.91 8.80 2.67
CA PRO A 247 -7.08 9.97 2.37
C PRO A 247 -5.61 9.70 2.67
N ILE A 248 -4.72 10.23 1.81
CA ILE A 248 -3.26 10.06 1.91
C ILE A 248 -2.53 11.29 2.45
N ASP A 249 -3.20 12.43 2.52
CA ASP A 249 -2.68 13.65 3.09
C ASP A 249 -2.72 13.64 4.62
N GLY A 250 -2.05 14.59 5.26
CA GLY A 250 -2.03 14.73 6.73
C GLY A 250 -1.07 13.77 7.43
N GLY A 251 0.04 13.39 6.80
CA GLY A 251 1.08 12.56 7.43
C GLY A 251 1.65 13.16 8.71
N THR A 252 1.65 14.50 8.84
CA THR A 252 2.11 15.17 10.05
C THR A 252 1.11 15.18 11.20
N GLU A 253 -0.15 14.80 10.99
CA GLU A 253 -1.19 14.79 12.03
C GLU A 253 -1.09 13.58 12.99
N TRP A 254 -0.31 12.56 12.65
CA TRP A 254 -0.19 11.35 13.45
C TRP A 254 0.26 11.64 14.89
N LYS A 255 1.14 12.63 15.08
CA LYS A 255 1.59 13.02 16.42
C LYS A 255 0.42 13.48 17.30
N ASP A 256 -0.34 14.48 16.84
CA ASP A 256 -1.46 15.04 17.61
C ASP A 256 -2.55 13.99 17.87
N ARG A 257 -2.76 13.09 16.91
CA ARG A 257 -3.73 11.98 17.06
C ARG A 257 -3.26 10.96 18.09
N MET A 258 -1.99 10.59 18.11
CA MET A 258 -1.41 9.70 19.13
C MET A 258 -1.54 10.31 20.53
N GLU A 259 -1.21 11.59 20.68
CA GLU A 259 -1.34 12.32 21.96
C GLU A 259 -2.80 12.33 22.45
N LYS A 260 -3.78 12.53 21.56
CA LYS A 260 -5.22 12.50 21.90
C LYS A 260 -5.68 11.12 22.37
N VAL A 261 -5.15 10.04 21.80
CA VAL A 261 -5.49 8.67 22.21
C VAL A 261 -4.88 8.32 23.58
N GLY A 262 -3.82 9.02 23.99
CA GLY A 262 -3.18 8.84 25.31
C GLY A 262 -1.79 8.21 25.24
N PHE A 263 -1.17 8.15 24.08
CA PHE A 263 0.25 7.79 23.99
C PHE A 263 1.10 8.82 24.73
N LEU A 264 2.14 8.37 25.39
CA LEU A 264 3.16 9.19 26.04
C LEU A 264 4.44 9.23 25.20
N ASP A 265 5.28 10.23 25.47
CA ASP A 265 6.59 10.36 24.84
C ASP A 265 6.47 10.30 23.29
N VAL A 266 5.48 11.04 22.74
CA VAL A 266 5.22 11.05 21.32
C VAL A 266 6.25 11.92 20.61
N HIS A 267 6.99 11.29 19.71
CA HIS A 267 8.00 11.93 18.87
C HIS A 267 7.61 11.85 17.39
N GLN A 268 8.03 12.85 16.63
CA GLN A 268 7.88 12.87 15.19
C GLN A 268 9.15 13.41 14.55
N GLU A 269 9.69 12.67 13.59
CA GLU A 269 10.78 13.11 12.74
C GLU A 269 10.29 13.22 11.30
N ILE A 270 10.82 14.23 10.58
CA ILE A 270 10.55 14.44 9.16
C ILE A 270 11.88 14.39 8.41
N ARG A 271 11.96 13.49 7.43
CA ARG A 271 13.12 13.30 6.56
C ARG A 271 12.78 13.76 5.15
N LYS A 272 13.64 14.59 4.54
CA LYS A 272 13.53 14.97 3.12
C LYS A 272 14.07 13.82 2.27
N VAL A 273 13.24 13.27 1.41
CA VAL A 273 13.59 12.19 0.49
C VAL A 273 13.61 12.76 -0.93
N PRO A 274 14.79 13.05 -1.50
CA PRO A 274 14.89 13.64 -2.83
C PRO A 274 14.35 12.71 -3.92
N ILE A 275 13.73 13.29 -4.95
CA ILE A 275 13.36 12.58 -6.17
C ILE A 275 14.42 12.91 -7.23
N GLY A 276 15.29 11.96 -7.50
CA GLY A 276 16.44 12.14 -8.38
C GLY A 276 17.76 12.49 -7.68
N PRO A 277 18.91 12.28 -8.37
CA PRO A 277 20.25 12.40 -7.81
C PRO A 277 20.79 13.85 -7.79
N TRP A 278 19.91 14.83 -7.66
CA TRP A 278 20.26 16.25 -7.69
C TRP A 278 20.98 16.77 -6.43
N PRO A 279 20.80 16.21 -5.19
CA PRO A 279 21.51 16.73 -4.02
C PRO A 279 23.03 16.65 -4.13
N LYS A 280 23.71 17.60 -3.52
CA LYS A 280 25.18 17.58 -3.41
C LYS A 280 25.65 16.54 -2.39
N ASP A 281 24.92 16.38 -1.31
CA ASP A 281 25.19 15.37 -0.29
C ASP A 281 25.12 13.96 -0.90
N ALA A 282 26.17 13.15 -0.66
CA ALA A 282 26.33 11.85 -1.31
C ALA A 282 25.23 10.85 -0.89
N ARG A 283 24.80 10.90 0.37
CA ARG A 283 23.77 10.00 0.90
C ARG A 283 22.40 10.39 0.31
N LEU A 284 22.04 11.67 0.34
CA LEU A 284 20.80 12.15 -0.25
C LEU A 284 20.75 11.90 -1.76
N LYS A 285 21.89 12.03 -2.44
CA LYS A 285 22.02 11.66 -3.85
C LYS A 285 21.73 10.19 -4.11
N GLU A 286 22.24 9.31 -3.25
CA GLU A 286 22.01 7.86 -3.36
C GLU A 286 20.52 7.54 -3.12
N ILE A 287 19.93 8.08 -2.05
CA ILE A 287 18.49 7.97 -1.79
C ILE A 287 17.67 8.42 -3.01
N GLY A 288 18.02 9.58 -3.58
CA GLY A 288 17.29 10.14 -4.72
C GLY A 288 17.35 9.28 -5.98
N LYS A 289 18.42 8.53 -6.21
CA LYS A 289 18.50 7.58 -7.33
C LYS A 289 17.47 6.47 -7.23
N TYR A 290 17.28 5.90 -6.04
CA TYR A 290 16.28 4.85 -5.82
C TYR A 290 14.87 5.44 -5.75
N GLN A 291 14.70 6.59 -5.08
CA GLN A 291 13.39 7.20 -4.94
C GLN A 291 12.76 7.61 -6.27
N VAL A 292 13.51 8.14 -7.22
CA VAL A 292 12.93 8.47 -8.53
C VAL A 292 12.43 7.22 -9.26
N VAL A 293 13.12 6.08 -9.15
CA VAL A 293 12.67 4.82 -9.73
C VAL A 293 11.40 4.33 -9.04
N GLN A 294 11.36 4.43 -7.71
CA GLN A 294 10.20 4.07 -6.91
C GLN A 294 8.98 4.94 -7.28
N GLU A 295 9.14 6.27 -7.40
CA GLU A 295 8.05 7.17 -7.80
C GLU A 295 7.51 6.88 -9.22
N LEU A 296 8.38 6.54 -10.15
CA LEU A 296 7.94 6.16 -11.49
C LEU A 296 7.07 4.90 -11.47
N LYS A 297 7.40 3.92 -10.62
CA LYS A 297 6.57 2.72 -10.40
C LYS A 297 5.27 3.06 -9.66
N VAL A 298 5.28 3.96 -8.66
CA VAL A 298 4.07 4.46 -7.98
C VAL A 298 3.09 5.07 -8.98
N ILE A 299 3.57 5.91 -9.90
CA ILE A 299 2.74 6.51 -10.95
C ILE A 299 2.07 5.42 -11.79
N ASP A 300 2.80 4.37 -12.18
CA ASP A 300 2.26 3.28 -12.98
C ASP A 300 1.23 2.42 -12.23
N SER A 301 1.49 2.18 -10.96
CA SER A 301 0.64 1.31 -10.13
C SER A 301 -0.65 2.00 -9.68
N TYR A 302 -0.56 3.27 -9.26
CA TYR A 302 -1.64 3.94 -8.53
C TYR A 302 -2.56 4.74 -9.45
N THR A 303 -2.00 5.38 -10.49
CA THR A 303 -2.75 6.33 -11.32
C THR A 303 -3.89 5.68 -12.11
N PRO A 304 -3.70 4.53 -12.79
CA PRO A 304 -4.74 4.02 -13.71
C PRO A 304 -6.07 3.75 -13.00
N LYS A 305 -6.05 3.05 -11.89
CA LYS A 305 -7.27 2.66 -11.17
C LYS A 305 -7.90 3.86 -10.47
N LEU A 306 -7.11 4.60 -9.70
CA LEU A 306 -7.61 5.72 -8.92
C LEU A 306 -8.16 6.84 -9.81
N PHE A 307 -7.44 7.24 -10.86
CA PHE A 307 -7.91 8.32 -11.74
C PHE A 307 -9.07 7.88 -12.62
N GLY A 308 -9.06 6.63 -13.11
CA GLY A 308 -10.17 6.07 -13.88
C GLY A 308 -11.45 5.97 -13.05
N HIS A 309 -11.39 5.33 -11.89
CA HIS A 309 -12.60 5.06 -11.08
C HIS A 309 -13.05 6.29 -10.26
N ALA A 310 -12.13 6.99 -9.59
CA ALA A 310 -12.52 8.07 -8.69
C ALA A 310 -12.68 9.42 -9.40
N LEU A 311 -11.90 9.68 -10.45
CA LEU A 311 -11.91 10.96 -11.17
C LEU A 311 -12.58 10.89 -12.55
N GLY A 312 -12.85 9.69 -13.06
CA GLY A 312 -13.53 9.48 -14.35
C GLY A 312 -12.67 9.77 -15.58
N TRP A 313 -11.33 9.72 -15.44
CA TRP A 313 -10.42 9.93 -16.56
C TRP A 313 -10.40 8.72 -17.50
N THR A 314 -10.27 8.98 -18.79
CA THR A 314 -10.10 7.93 -19.78
C THR A 314 -8.69 7.35 -19.72
N ALA A 315 -8.51 6.10 -20.14
CA ALA A 315 -7.20 5.45 -20.21
C ALA A 315 -6.19 6.25 -21.05
N GLN A 316 -6.63 6.88 -22.13
CA GLN A 316 -5.77 7.69 -22.98
C GLN A 316 -5.31 8.98 -22.29
N GLU A 317 -6.20 9.68 -21.58
CA GLU A 317 -5.85 10.87 -20.79
C GLU A 317 -4.84 10.51 -19.70
N ILE A 318 -5.07 9.40 -18.99
CA ILE A 318 -4.18 8.88 -17.96
C ILE A 318 -2.78 8.61 -18.54
N GLN A 319 -2.67 7.87 -19.63
CA GLN A 319 -1.37 7.55 -20.23
C GLN A 319 -0.59 8.80 -20.66
N VAL A 320 -1.25 9.74 -21.33
CA VAL A 320 -0.62 11.01 -21.74
C VAL A 320 -0.18 11.83 -20.54
N PHE A 321 -0.99 11.87 -19.51
CA PHE A 321 -0.68 12.61 -18.29
C PHE A 321 0.48 11.98 -17.51
N MET A 322 0.47 10.66 -17.30
CA MET A 322 1.55 9.94 -16.65
C MET A 322 2.90 10.17 -17.34
N ALA A 323 2.92 10.17 -18.68
CA ALA A 323 4.14 10.44 -19.44
C ALA A 323 4.71 11.85 -19.16
N LYS A 324 3.83 12.87 -19.00
CA LYS A 324 4.25 14.23 -18.64
C LYS A 324 4.80 14.30 -17.22
N VAL A 325 4.10 13.67 -16.26
CA VAL A 325 4.54 13.61 -14.85
C VAL A 325 5.91 12.94 -14.74
N LYS A 326 6.07 11.77 -15.35
CA LYS A 326 7.34 11.04 -15.36
C LYS A 326 8.48 11.84 -15.97
N LYS A 327 8.21 12.58 -17.05
CA LYS A 327 9.20 13.45 -17.66
C LYS A 327 9.68 14.54 -16.71
N GLU A 328 8.76 15.16 -15.95
CA GLU A 328 9.11 16.19 -14.95
C GLU A 328 9.91 15.60 -13.78
N LEU A 329 9.53 14.41 -13.25
CA LEU A 329 10.27 13.76 -12.15
C LEU A 329 11.68 13.30 -12.55
N GLN A 330 11.93 13.09 -13.86
CA GLN A 330 13.23 12.69 -14.37
C GLN A 330 14.08 13.88 -14.84
N ASP A 331 13.54 15.11 -14.81
CA ASP A 331 14.29 16.30 -15.22
C ASP A 331 15.30 16.71 -14.14
N PRO A 332 16.62 16.66 -14.41
CA PRO A 332 17.65 16.97 -13.41
C PRO A 332 17.66 18.45 -12.99
N SER A 333 16.93 19.33 -13.67
CA SER A 333 16.78 20.74 -13.29
C SER A 333 15.59 21.00 -12.35
N ILE A 334 14.90 19.95 -11.93
CA ILE A 334 13.75 19.99 -10.99
C ILE A 334 14.15 19.27 -9.71
N HIS A 335 14.16 19.99 -8.59
CA HIS A 335 14.73 19.52 -7.33
C HIS A 335 13.65 19.22 -6.30
N LEU A 336 12.75 18.27 -6.67
CA LEU A 336 11.67 17.84 -5.80
C LEU A 336 12.15 16.88 -4.72
N TYR A 337 11.46 16.91 -3.58
CA TYR A 337 11.55 15.90 -2.55
C TYR A 337 10.20 15.60 -1.92
N LEU A 338 10.07 14.43 -1.30
CA LEU A 338 8.95 14.01 -0.46
C LEU A 338 9.34 14.10 1.01
N PRO A 339 8.44 14.57 1.90
CA PRO A 339 8.63 14.43 3.33
C PRO A 339 8.20 13.01 3.76
N VAL A 340 9.13 12.24 4.30
CA VAL A 340 8.84 11.02 5.03
C VAL A 340 8.71 11.36 6.51
N VAL A 341 7.57 11.04 7.09
CA VAL A 341 7.21 11.34 8.47
C VAL A 341 7.24 10.04 9.27
N ILE A 342 8.07 10.00 10.30
CA ILE A 342 8.18 8.87 11.22
C ILE A 342 7.64 9.34 12.56
N THR A 343 6.59 8.72 13.04
CA THR A 343 5.95 9.09 14.32
C THR A 343 5.83 7.87 15.22
N TRP A 344 6.29 8.00 16.45
CA TRP A 344 6.16 6.93 17.45
C TRP A 344 5.72 7.46 18.80
N GLY A 345 5.07 6.60 19.56
CA GLY A 345 4.61 6.90 20.91
C GLY A 345 4.53 5.64 21.77
N ARG A 346 4.57 5.83 23.08
CA ARG A 346 4.60 4.76 24.07
C ARG A 346 3.26 4.66 24.80
N LYS A 347 2.78 3.44 25.00
CA LYS A 347 1.67 3.18 25.93
C LYS A 347 2.14 3.37 27.39
N PRO A 348 1.35 3.98 28.28
CA PRO A 348 1.68 4.12 29.71
C PRO A 348 2.11 2.85 30.40
#